data_cae568af4db72116cd593a87ed99fa29
#
_entry.id   cae568af4db72116cd593a87ed99fa29
#
_cell.length_a   1.000
_cell.length_b   1.000
_cell.length_c   1.000
_cell.angle_alpha   90.00
_cell.angle_beta   90.00
_cell.angle_gamma   90.00
#
_symmetry.space_group_name_H-M   'P 1'
#
loop_
_entity.id
_entity.type
_entity.pdbx_description
1 polymer ?
#
loop_
_entity_poly.entity_id
_entity_poly.type
_entity_poly.pdbx_seq_one_letter_code
_entity_poly.pdbx_strand_id
1 'polypeptide(L)'
;MPDVPYCIADPTGQLARMQLDRSHPKQTYKFWETQPVAQFADAKEGPADAKEGPIHELKTPQDARQEPYPLNEQFEWCLCDLQDEAVITEVFDLLRLNYVEDEDQMFRFCYSKDFLRWALCPPGHKKEWHLGVRVIANRKLVCCSCMY
;
A
#
# COMPACT_ATOMS: atom_id res chain seq x y z
N MET A 1 -0.50 -20.76 -21.15
CA MET A 1 -1.11 -20.42 -19.85
C MET A 1 -0.58 -21.42 -18.85
N PRO A 2 0.13 -21.04 -17.81
CA PRO A 2 0.53 -21.98 -16.76
C PRO A 2 -0.67 -22.20 -15.82
N ASP A 3 -0.97 -23.46 -15.57
CA ASP A 3 -2.02 -23.93 -14.70
C ASP A 3 -1.82 -23.42 -13.26
N VAL A 4 -2.79 -22.67 -12.75
CA VAL A 4 -2.88 -22.37 -11.33
C VAL A 4 -3.55 -23.55 -10.65
N PRO A 5 -2.91 -24.28 -9.73
CA PRO A 5 -3.55 -25.40 -9.06
C PRO A 5 -4.64 -24.90 -8.11
N TYR A 6 -5.88 -25.19 -8.41
CA TYR A 6 -6.98 -25.09 -7.47
C TYR A 6 -6.78 -26.12 -6.35
N CYS A 7 -6.71 -25.67 -5.11
CA CYS A 7 -6.77 -26.55 -3.95
C CYS A 7 -8.19 -27.11 -3.83
N ILE A 8 -8.38 -28.37 -4.25
CA ILE A 8 -9.59 -29.12 -3.94
C ILE A 8 -9.44 -29.61 -2.49
N ALA A 9 -10.34 -29.20 -1.61
CA ALA A 9 -10.38 -29.69 -0.24
C ALA A 9 -10.66 -31.20 -0.26
N ASP A 10 -9.73 -31.98 0.28
CA ASP A 10 -9.91 -33.40 0.50
C ASP A 10 -10.96 -33.63 1.61
N PRO A 11 -12.05 -34.34 1.35
CA PRO A 11 -13.11 -34.61 2.33
C PRO A 11 -12.68 -35.49 3.51
N THR A 12 -11.47 -36.02 3.50
CA THR A 12 -10.94 -36.90 4.58
C THR A 12 -10.17 -36.16 5.66
N GLY A 13 -9.99 -34.80 5.57
CA GLY A 13 -9.41 -34.00 6.62
C GLY A 13 -7.91 -34.22 6.88
N GLN A 14 -7.22 -34.96 6.05
CA GLN A 14 -5.77 -35.08 6.09
C GLN A 14 -5.17 -33.90 5.32
N LEU A 15 -4.84 -32.83 6.02
CA LEU A 15 -3.94 -31.80 5.53
C LEU A 15 -2.63 -32.47 5.13
N ALA A 16 -2.44 -32.71 3.83
CA ALA A 16 -1.15 -33.09 3.29
C ALA A 16 -0.16 -32.00 3.72
N ARG A 17 0.75 -32.33 4.64
CA ARG A 17 1.89 -31.48 4.94
C ARG A 17 2.64 -31.30 3.63
N MET A 18 2.51 -30.16 2.99
CA MET A 18 3.42 -29.74 1.95
C MET A 18 4.82 -29.78 2.55
N GLN A 19 5.56 -30.84 2.21
CA GLN A 19 7.00 -30.84 2.42
C GLN A 19 7.55 -29.73 1.53
N LEU A 20 7.83 -28.58 2.13
CA LEU A 20 8.60 -27.55 1.44
C LEU A 20 9.94 -28.19 1.04
N ASP A 21 10.14 -28.31 -0.25
CA ASP A 21 11.39 -28.76 -0.82
C ASP A 21 12.51 -27.81 -0.34
N ARG A 22 13.37 -28.32 0.53
CA ARG A 22 14.50 -27.57 1.13
C ARG A 22 15.68 -27.42 0.18
N SER A 23 15.55 -27.86 -1.08
CA SER A 23 16.62 -27.85 -2.09
C SER A 23 16.76 -26.55 -2.87
N HIS A 24 15.89 -25.56 -2.62
CA HIS A 24 16.05 -24.26 -3.27
C HIS A 24 17.27 -23.52 -2.69
N PRO A 25 18.15 -22.97 -3.54
CA PRO A 25 19.26 -22.16 -3.06
C PRO A 25 18.70 -21.02 -2.23
N LYS A 26 19.31 -20.72 -1.08
CA LYS A 26 18.90 -19.65 -0.18
C LYS A 26 18.85 -18.34 -0.95
N GLN A 27 17.69 -18.00 -1.47
CA GLN A 27 17.44 -16.72 -2.08
C GLN A 27 17.36 -15.69 -0.96
N THR A 28 18.26 -14.71 -0.96
CA THR A 28 18.22 -13.61 0.00
C THR A 28 17.13 -12.64 -0.42
N TYR A 29 16.09 -12.54 0.40
CA TYR A 29 14.96 -11.62 0.16
C TYR A 29 15.20 -10.32 0.91
N LYS A 30 16.12 -9.50 0.43
CA LYS A 30 16.56 -8.25 1.09
C LYS A 30 15.43 -7.34 1.55
N PHE A 31 14.35 -7.28 0.79
CA PHE A 31 13.18 -6.50 1.18
C PHE A 31 12.53 -7.06 2.45
N TRP A 32 12.26 -8.37 2.47
CA TRP A 32 11.59 -9.02 3.60
C TRP A 32 12.45 -9.08 4.87
N GLU A 33 13.77 -9.07 4.71
CA GLU A 33 14.69 -8.97 5.83
C GLU A 33 14.60 -7.63 6.59
N THR A 34 14.09 -6.58 5.93
CA THR A 34 13.87 -5.26 6.54
C THR A 34 12.46 -5.07 7.10
N GLN A 35 11.56 -6.02 6.86
CA GLN A 35 10.17 -5.93 7.30
C GLN A 35 9.97 -6.63 8.64
N PRO A 36 9.01 -6.18 9.47
CA PRO A 36 8.69 -6.79 10.78
C PRO A 36 7.87 -8.07 10.60
N VAL A 37 8.42 -9.04 9.90
CA VAL A 37 7.81 -10.36 9.69
C VAL A 37 8.70 -11.45 10.27
N ALA A 38 8.10 -12.55 10.74
CA ALA A 38 8.86 -13.69 11.24
C ALA A 38 9.80 -14.24 10.18
N GLN A 39 11.06 -14.42 10.52
CA GLN A 39 12.06 -14.98 9.63
C GLN A 39 12.03 -16.52 9.69
N PHE A 40 12.47 -17.19 8.63
CA PHE A 40 12.53 -18.65 8.61
C PHE A 40 13.43 -19.25 9.72
N ALA A 41 14.41 -18.47 10.19
CA ALA A 41 15.28 -18.86 11.31
C ALA A 41 14.53 -18.87 12.65
N ASP A 42 13.53 -18.01 12.81
CA ASP A 42 12.77 -17.83 14.06
C ASP A 42 11.77 -18.97 14.31
N ALA A 43 11.46 -19.75 13.27
CA ALA A 43 10.48 -20.84 13.32
C ALA A 43 10.88 -22.01 14.24
N LYS A 44 12.07 -21.99 14.84
CA LYS A 44 12.57 -23.06 15.74
C LYS A 44 12.24 -22.83 17.21
N GLU A 45 11.96 -21.59 17.59
CA GLU A 45 11.55 -21.25 18.95
C GLU A 45 10.04 -20.98 18.91
N GLY A 46 9.27 -21.87 19.47
CA GLY A 46 7.82 -21.74 19.52
C GLY A 46 7.39 -20.48 20.28
N PRO A 47 6.15 -20.00 20.11
CA PRO A 47 5.66 -18.71 20.56
C PRO A 47 5.48 -18.55 22.08
N ALA A 48 6.28 -19.23 22.89
CA ALA A 48 6.09 -19.27 24.36
C ALA A 48 6.32 -17.91 25.04
N ASP A 49 7.04 -16.96 24.41
CA ASP A 49 7.37 -15.66 25.02
C ASP A 49 7.19 -14.45 24.06
N ALA A 50 6.38 -14.59 23.02
CA ALA A 50 6.07 -13.46 22.17
C ALA A 50 5.29 -12.42 22.98
N LYS A 51 5.94 -11.33 23.38
CA LYS A 51 5.27 -10.18 24.00
C LYS A 51 4.29 -9.61 22.98
N GLU A 52 3.00 -9.60 23.33
CA GLU A 52 2.00 -8.86 22.55
C GLU A 52 2.32 -7.38 22.64
N GLY A 53 2.30 -6.69 21.51
CA GLY A 53 2.56 -5.25 21.47
C GLY A 53 3.18 -4.77 20.15
N PRO A 54 3.58 -3.51 20.09
CA PRO A 54 4.25 -2.95 18.93
C PRO A 54 5.56 -3.70 18.62
N ILE A 55 5.79 -4.00 17.35
CA ILE A 55 7.03 -4.65 16.88
C ILE A 55 8.22 -3.68 16.98
N HIS A 56 7.98 -2.41 16.70
CA HIS A 56 8.98 -1.36 16.81
C HIS A 56 8.79 -0.57 18.10
N GLU A 57 9.86 0.04 18.57
CA GLU A 57 9.79 1.00 19.67
C GLU A 57 8.82 2.13 19.35
N LEU A 58 8.11 2.62 20.38
CA LEU A 58 7.21 3.76 20.25
C LEU A 58 8.03 4.99 19.88
N LYS A 59 7.69 5.59 18.75
CA LYS A 59 8.28 6.84 18.27
C LYS A 59 7.36 8.00 18.55
N THR A 60 7.96 9.15 18.82
CA THR A 60 7.25 10.41 18.99
C THR A 60 7.19 11.17 17.65
N PRO A 61 6.29 12.16 17.48
CA PRO A 61 6.30 13.01 16.29
C PRO A 61 7.64 13.72 16.03
N GLN A 62 8.44 13.95 17.08
CA GLN A 62 9.77 14.56 16.96
C GLN A 62 10.80 13.64 16.33
N ASP A 63 10.60 12.31 16.43
CA ASP A 63 11.49 11.31 15.83
C ASP A 63 11.21 11.14 14.32
N ALA A 64 10.11 11.73 13.84
CA ALA A 64 9.77 11.72 12.44
C ALA A 64 10.72 12.66 11.65
N ARG A 65 11.07 12.24 10.45
CA ARG A 65 11.85 13.07 9.54
C ARG A 65 11.10 14.37 9.26
N GLN A 66 11.77 15.51 9.51
CA GLN A 66 11.19 16.84 9.32
C GLN A 66 11.27 17.32 7.87
N GLU A 67 12.24 16.83 7.12
CA GLU A 67 12.42 17.21 5.71
C GLU A 67 11.71 16.21 4.78
N PRO A 68 10.99 16.70 3.76
CA PRO A 68 10.40 15.83 2.73
C PRO A 68 11.46 15.00 2.01
N TYR A 69 11.07 13.85 1.50
CA TYR A 69 11.95 13.08 0.61
C TYR A 69 12.18 13.86 -0.68
N PRO A 70 13.41 13.86 -1.21
CA PRO A 70 13.71 14.56 -2.46
C PRO A 70 12.94 13.92 -3.63
N LEU A 71 12.39 14.78 -4.46
CA LEU A 71 11.82 14.40 -5.75
C LEU A 71 12.79 14.78 -6.87
N ASN A 72 12.53 14.30 -8.08
CA ASN A 72 13.18 14.80 -9.28
C ASN A 72 12.85 16.30 -9.45
N GLU A 73 13.78 17.08 -9.98
CA GLU A 73 13.69 18.55 -10.17
C GLU A 73 12.44 19.02 -10.92
N GLN A 74 11.78 18.15 -11.67
CA GLN A 74 10.56 18.46 -12.41
C GLN A 74 9.27 18.38 -11.58
N PHE A 75 9.35 17.85 -10.35
CA PHE A 75 8.20 17.56 -9.52
C PHE A 75 8.30 18.22 -8.16
N GLU A 76 7.15 18.49 -7.57
CA GLU A 76 7.04 19.01 -6.22
C GLU A 76 5.93 18.29 -5.43
N TRP A 77 6.10 18.23 -4.11
CA TRP A 77 5.08 17.79 -3.19
C TRP A 77 3.95 18.81 -3.07
N CYS A 78 2.72 18.35 -2.96
CA CYS A 78 1.57 19.21 -2.66
C CYS A 78 0.61 18.51 -1.69
N LEU A 79 -0.21 19.32 -1.01
CA LEU A 79 -1.37 18.83 -0.27
C LEU A 79 -2.57 18.80 -1.21
N CYS A 80 -3.39 17.75 -1.10
CA CYS A 80 -4.62 17.58 -1.85
C CYS A 80 -5.81 17.79 -0.91
N ASP A 81 -6.31 19.03 -0.81
CA ASP A 81 -7.52 19.32 -0.04
C ASP A 81 -8.75 18.82 -0.82
N LEU A 82 -9.25 17.64 -0.48
CA LEU A 82 -10.37 17.02 -1.18
C LEU A 82 -11.72 17.69 -0.91
N GLN A 83 -11.78 18.67 -0.04
CA GLN A 83 -12.95 19.53 0.13
C GLN A 83 -13.01 20.65 -0.90
N ASP A 84 -11.86 21.01 -1.48
CA ASP A 84 -11.80 21.94 -2.61
C ASP A 84 -12.30 21.26 -3.89
N GLU A 85 -13.26 21.91 -4.58
CA GLU A 85 -13.89 21.36 -5.80
C GLU A 85 -12.91 21.21 -6.96
N ALA A 86 -11.94 22.10 -7.08
CA ALA A 86 -10.91 22.02 -8.11
C ALA A 86 -9.99 20.82 -7.85
N VAL A 87 -9.52 20.67 -6.61
CA VAL A 87 -8.61 19.58 -6.24
C VAL A 87 -9.28 18.21 -6.35
N ILE A 88 -10.52 18.06 -5.86
CA ILE A 88 -11.23 16.77 -5.99
C ILE A 88 -11.51 16.43 -7.45
N THR A 89 -11.69 17.44 -8.31
CA THR A 89 -11.83 17.20 -9.75
C THR A 89 -10.55 16.69 -10.37
N GLU A 90 -9.40 17.25 -10.01
CA GLU A 90 -8.10 16.75 -10.48
C GLU A 90 -7.83 15.32 -10.02
N VAL A 91 -8.13 15.01 -8.76
CA VAL A 91 -7.99 13.64 -8.22
C VAL A 91 -8.94 12.67 -8.91
N PHE A 92 -10.19 13.07 -9.11
CA PHE A 92 -11.17 12.28 -9.85
C PHE A 92 -10.70 11.98 -11.28
N ASP A 93 -10.22 12.98 -12.00
CA ASP A 93 -9.74 12.82 -13.38
C ASP A 93 -8.46 11.95 -13.42
N LEU A 94 -7.55 12.11 -12.46
CA LEU A 94 -6.37 11.28 -12.35
C LEU A 94 -6.76 9.80 -12.18
N LEU A 95 -7.66 9.49 -11.26
CA LEU A 95 -8.14 8.13 -11.02
C LEU A 95 -8.93 7.60 -12.22
N ARG A 96 -9.88 8.37 -12.75
CA ARG A 96 -10.70 7.96 -13.89
C ARG A 96 -9.86 7.56 -15.10
N LEU A 97 -8.71 8.21 -15.31
CA LEU A 97 -7.86 7.97 -16.47
C LEU A 97 -6.79 6.91 -16.23
N ASN A 98 -6.37 6.68 -14.97
CA ASN A 98 -5.17 5.91 -14.67
C ASN A 98 -5.36 4.84 -13.59
N TYR A 99 -6.57 4.69 -13.03
CA TYR A 99 -6.80 3.70 -11.98
C TYR A 99 -6.89 2.28 -12.56
N VAL A 100 -6.98 1.31 -11.66
CA VAL A 100 -6.97 -0.12 -11.99
C VAL A 100 -8.03 -0.46 -13.03
N GLU A 101 -7.62 -1.17 -14.06
CA GLU A 101 -8.46 -1.74 -15.10
C GLU A 101 -8.23 -3.25 -15.19
N ASP A 102 -9.17 -3.97 -15.81
CA ASP A 102 -9.04 -5.39 -16.06
C ASP A 102 -8.01 -5.70 -17.16
N GLU A 103 -7.61 -6.96 -17.27
CA GLU A 103 -6.59 -7.41 -18.23
C GLU A 103 -7.00 -7.14 -19.69
N ASP A 104 -8.29 -7.20 -19.98
CA ASP A 104 -8.84 -6.96 -21.30
C ASP A 104 -9.10 -5.47 -21.61
N GLN A 105 -8.82 -4.57 -20.64
CA GLN A 105 -9.02 -3.13 -20.73
C GLN A 105 -10.49 -2.72 -21.03
N MET A 106 -11.44 -3.56 -20.68
CA MET A 106 -12.86 -3.32 -20.89
C MET A 106 -13.51 -2.54 -19.75
N PHE A 107 -12.98 -2.68 -18.52
CA PHE A 107 -13.52 -2.06 -17.32
C PHE A 107 -12.43 -1.37 -16.53
N ARG A 108 -12.73 -0.16 -16.07
CA ARG A 108 -11.88 0.58 -15.12
C ARG A 108 -12.71 1.03 -13.95
N PHE A 109 -12.17 0.91 -12.73
CA PHE A 109 -12.81 1.46 -11.56
C PHE A 109 -12.93 2.98 -11.67
N CYS A 110 -14.16 3.48 -11.53
CA CYS A 110 -14.45 4.91 -11.57
C CYS A 110 -15.30 5.29 -10.35
N TYR A 111 -14.67 5.87 -9.36
CA TYR A 111 -15.32 6.38 -8.16
C TYR A 111 -15.83 7.80 -8.41
N SER A 112 -17.07 8.09 -8.00
CA SER A 112 -17.61 9.46 -8.08
C SER A 112 -16.87 10.39 -7.10
N LYS A 113 -16.92 11.69 -7.35
CA LYS A 113 -16.35 12.68 -6.43
C LYS A 113 -16.99 12.59 -5.03
N ASP A 114 -18.28 12.34 -4.94
CA ASP A 114 -18.98 12.19 -3.67
C ASP A 114 -18.51 10.95 -2.91
N PHE A 115 -18.28 9.84 -3.61
CA PHE A 115 -17.69 8.65 -3.02
C PHE A 115 -16.28 8.93 -2.52
N LEU A 116 -15.46 9.61 -3.31
CA LEU A 116 -14.08 9.97 -2.89
C LEU A 116 -14.09 10.86 -1.64
N ARG A 117 -14.99 11.85 -1.57
CA ARG A 117 -15.14 12.67 -0.35
C ARG A 117 -15.59 11.85 0.84
N TRP A 118 -16.59 11.01 0.65
CA TRP A 118 -17.08 10.16 1.73
C TRP A 118 -15.99 9.22 2.27
N ALA A 119 -15.26 8.57 1.37
CA ALA A 119 -14.24 7.61 1.75
C ALA A 119 -12.98 8.28 2.36
N LEU A 120 -12.55 9.42 1.79
CA LEU A 120 -11.25 10.02 2.11
C LEU A 120 -11.35 11.18 3.11
N CYS A 121 -12.56 11.68 3.38
CA CYS A 121 -12.79 12.77 4.33
C CYS A 121 -13.75 12.36 5.45
N PRO A 122 -13.46 11.29 6.22
CA PRO A 122 -14.29 10.92 7.36
C PRO A 122 -14.27 12.01 8.42
N PRO A 123 -15.22 12.01 9.38
CA PRO A 123 -15.20 12.95 10.50
C PRO A 123 -13.86 12.93 11.23
N GLY A 124 -13.24 14.10 11.36
CA GLY A 124 -11.94 14.24 12.00
C GLY A 124 -10.73 14.00 11.07
N HIS A 125 -10.94 13.79 9.76
CA HIS A 125 -9.83 13.73 8.80
C HIS A 125 -9.00 15.01 8.83
N LYS A 126 -7.74 14.89 8.47
CA LYS A 126 -6.81 16.02 8.31
C LYS A 126 -6.38 16.09 6.86
N LYS A 127 -6.36 17.28 6.29
CA LYS A 127 -5.94 17.49 4.90
C LYS A 127 -4.49 17.08 4.64
N GLU A 128 -3.67 17.07 5.68
CA GLU A 128 -2.28 16.63 5.64
C GLU A 128 -2.13 15.12 5.36
N TRP A 129 -3.21 14.36 5.46
CA TRP A 129 -3.22 12.93 5.12
C TRP A 129 -3.25 12.68 3.60
N HIS A 130 -3.55 13.72 2.82
CA HIS A 130 -3.68 13.62 1.37
C HIS A 130 -2.52 14.33 0.70
N LEU A 131 -1.49 13.57 0.35
CA LEU A 131 -0.31 14.08 -0.32
C LEU A 131 -0.39 13.80 -1.82
N GLY A 132 0.07 14.76 -2.60
CA GLY A 132 0.18 14.61 -4.05
C GLY A 132 1.54 15.02 -4.56
N VAL A 133 1.75 14.71 -5.83
CA VAL A 133 2.92 15.16 -6.60
C VAL A 133 2.43 15.89 -7.83
N ARG A 134 2.98 17.08 -8.07
CA ARG A 134 2.66 17.89 -9.25
C ARG A 134 3.90 18.13 -10.10
N VAL A 135 3.66 18.24 -11.40
CA VAL A 135 4.68 18.76 -12.33
C VAL A 135 4.83 20.27 -12.12
N ILE A 136 6.04 20.76 -11.88
CA ILE A 136 6.30 22.19 -11.61
C ILE A 136 5.86 23.06 -12.78
N ALA A 137 6.17 22.67 -14.02
CA ALA A 137 5.97 23.48 -15.21
C ALA A 137 4.49 23.81 -15.53
N ASN A 138 3.56 22.88 -15.26
CA ASN A 138 2.15 23.04 -15.61
C ASN A 138 1.18 22.77 -14.47
N ARG A 139 1.69 22.51 -13.27
CA ARG A 139 0.93 22.24 -12.05
C ARG A 139 0.07 20.99 -12.11
N LYS A 140 0.20 20.16 -13.13
CA LYS A 140 -0.61 18.95 -13.31
C LYS A 140 -0.34 17.96 -12.18
N LEU A 141 -1.41 17.47 -11.56
CA LEU A 141 -1.35 16.38 -10.58
C LEU A 141 -1.04 15.07 -11.30
N VAL A 142 0.00 14.35 -10.87
CA VAL A 142 0.45 13.08 -11.46
C VAL A 142 0.40 11.90 -10.51
N CYS A 143 0.34 12.19 -9.22
CA CYS A 143 0.20 11.17 -8.18
C CYS A 143 -0.57 11.74 -7.00
N CYS A 144 -1.36 10.92 -6.33
CA CYS A 144 -1.87 11.22 -5.00
C CYS A 144 -1.84 9.97 -4.11
N SER A 145 -1.54 10.18 -2.85
CA SER A 145 -1.59 9.16 -1.80
C SER A 145 -2.52 9.67 -0.71
N CYS A 146 -3.48 8.85 -0.36
CA CYS A 146 -4.43 9.15 0.71
C CYS A 146 -4.22 8.14 1.83
N MET A 147 -3.98 8.64 3.05
CA MET A 147 -3.86 7.83 4.26
C MET A 147 -5.16 7.89 5.05
N TYR A 148 -5.46 6.80 5.73
CA TYR A 148 -6.61 6.66 6.63
C TYR A 148 -6.15 6.65 8.08
#